data_495dbc1916dcc160cda30585f6501f21
#
_entry.id   495dbc1916dcc160cda30585f6501f21
#
_cell.length_a   1.000
_cell.length_b   1.000
_cell.length_c   1.000
_cell.angle_alpha   90.00
_cell.angle_beta   90.00
_cell.angle_gamma   90.00
#
_symmetry.space_group_name_H-M   'P 1'
#
loop_
_entity.id
_entity.type
_entity.pdbx_description
1 polymer ?
#
loop_
_entity_poly.entity_id
_entity_poly.type
_entity_poly.pdbx_seq_one_letter_code
_entity_poly.pdbx_strand_id
1 'polypeptide(L)'
;MTNLAPAPVELGPWRPRLAAWSGLGLVIEALEHTGGLPTPTNYVDDVLLREPQREPFLALIDHAGLVVCKQVGADHPTHREVRGRSSRGRLSQGEYYHHDGCSGPVKPRVVEIRCPHQATPRHIATAIAPFPATVHAMLHELPLALVTAELAPWHALALAGGEVPLADCDLVQGLLNRTIRRDLDAESARAYFRAVDLRAGAYREPWSFGESRFIANRNPVRTMQHRRAYLEIRPNGHPNGQQNGHLLKRWPAEEA
;
A
#
# COMPACT_ATOMS: atom_id res chain seq x y z
N MET A 1 10.12 4.87 -18.42
CA MET A 1 10.38 4.05 -17.21
C MET A 1 11.06 2.78 -17.65
N THR A 2 12.35 2.64 -17.38
CA THR A 2 13.11 1.44 -17.68
C THR A 2 12.60 0.30 -16.80
N ASN A 3 12.07 -0.73 -17.43
CA ASN A 3 11.70 -2.00 -16.81
C ASN A 3 13.00 -2.68 -16.33
N LEU A 4 13.49 -2.27 -15.17
CA LEU A 4 14.58 -2.97 -14.50
C LEU A 4 14.00 -4.30 -14.01
N ALA A 5 14.31 -5.37 -14.72
CA ALA A 5 14.10 -6.70 -14.17
C ALA A 5 14.77 -6.73 -12.78
N PRO A 6 14.08 -7.19 -11.75
CA PRO A 6 14.68 -7.28 -10.42
C PRO A 6 15.92 -8.15 -10.50
N ALA A 7 16.98 -7.71 -9.81
CA ALA A 7 18.15 -8.56 -9.62
C ALA A 7 17.69 -9.92 -9.04
N PRO A 8 18.33 -11.03 -9.40
CA PRO A 8 17.99 -12.32 -8.84
C PRO A 8 18.07 -12.24 -7.32
N VAL A 9 16.96 -12.53 -6.65
CA VAL A 9 16.86 -12.46 -5.20
C VAL A 9 17.29 -13.79 -4.64
N GLU A 10 18.45 -13.78 -3.97
CA GLU A 10 18.94 -14.95 -3.25
C GLU A 10 18.31 -14.97 -1.85
N LEU A 11 17.38 -15.88 -1.63
CA LEU A 11 16.75 -16.12 -0.33
C LEU A 11 17.26 -17.46 0.26
N GLY A 12 18.57 -17.69 0.22
CA GLY A 12 19.19 -18.92 0.67
C GLY A 12 18.70 -20.13 -0.14
N PRO A 13 18.23 -21.23 0.49
CA PRO A 13 17.75 -22.42 -0.22
C PRO A 13 16.34 -22.25 -0.82
N TRP A 14 15.71 -21.09 -0.65
CA TRP A 14 14.36 -20.83 -1.13
C TRP A 14 14.39 -20.06 -2.44
N ARG A 15 13.68 -20.57 -3.43
CA ARG A 15 13.52 -19.92 -4.73
C ARG A 15 12.13 -19.32 -4.86
N PRO A 16 12.01 -17.99 -4.94
CA PRO A 16 10.72 -17.38 -5.17
C PRO A 16 10.29 -17.58 -6.63
N ARG A 17 9.07 -18.06 -6.84
CA ARG A 17 8.41 -17.95 -8.13
C ARG A 17 7.80 -16.57 -8.25
N LEU A 18 8.41 -15.73 -9.07
CA LEU A 18 8.06 -14.33 -9.22
C LEU A 18 7.17 -14.14 -10.44
N ALA A 19 6.10 -13.39 -10.27
CA ALA A 19 5.39 -12.76 -11.37
C ALA A 19 5.68 -11.25 -11.31
N ALA A 20 6.28 -10.71 -12.38
CA ALA A 20 6.48 -9.27 -12.49
C ALA A 20 5.09 -8.60 -12.59
N TRP A 21 4.85 -7.59 -11.74
CA TRP A 21 3.59 -6.84 -11.79
C TRP A 21 3.85 -5.40 -12.21
N SER A 22 3.25 -4.97 -13.30
CA SER A 22 3.13 -3.62 -13.90
C SER A 22 4.13 -2.52 -13.45
N GLY A 23 5.38 -2.87 -13.14
CA GLY A 23 6.45 -1.94 -12.76
C GLY A 23 6.39 -1.37 -11.35
N LEU A 24 5.37 -1.69 -10.56
CA LEU A 24 5.19 -1.15 -9.20
C LEU A 24 5.57 -2.12 -8.08
N GLY A 25 5.86 -3.38 -8.40
CA GLY A 25 6.18 -4.34 -7.35
C GLY A 25 6.41 -5.75 -7.87
N LEU A 26 6.57 -6.68 -6.95
CA LEU A 26 6.78 -8.10 -7.21
C LEU A 26 5.67 -8.93 -6.57
N VAL A 27 5.22 -9.97 -7.28
CA VAL A 27 4.33 -10.98 -6.73
C VAL A 27 5.11 -12.26 -6.55
N ILE A 28 5.23 -12.71 -5.32
CA ILE A 28 5.76 -14.03 -4.96
C ILE A 28 4.56 -14.99 -4.88
N GLU A 29 4.38 -15.81 -5.92
CA GLU A 29 3.28 -16.76 -5.96
C GLU A 29 3.55 -18.00 -5.12
N ALA A 30 4.80 -18.44 -5.05
CA ALA A 30 5.24 -19.55 -4.24
C ALA A 30 6.71 -19.43 -3.89
N LEU A 31 7.11 -20.07 -2.80
CA LEU A 31 8.51 -20.33 -2.44
C LEU A 31 8.78 -21.80 -2.57
N GLU A 32 9.76 -22.17 -3.39
CA GLU A 32 10.19 -23.54 -3.61
C GLU A 32 11.54 -23.77 -2.91
N HIS A 33 11.63 -24.81 -2.09
CA HIS A 33 12.90 -25.19 -1.46
C HIS A 33 13.72 -26.06 -2.41
N THR A 34 14.98 -25.71 -2.63
CA THR A 34 15.87 -26.44 -3.56
C THR A 34 16.12 -27.89 -3.16
N GLY A 35 15.91 -28.26 -1.90
CA GLY A 35 15.98 -29.62 -1.38
C GLY A 35 14.65 -30.38 -1.38
N GLY A 36 13.59 -29.85 -2.01
CA GLY A 36 12.30 -30.50 -2.09
C GLY A 36 11.49 -30.51 -0.79
N LEU A 37 11.84 -29.66 0.18
CA LEU A 37 11.06 -29.54 1.41
C LEU A 37 9.70 -28.86 1.13
N PRO A 38 8.63 -29.24 1.85
CA PRO A 38 7.35 -28.57 1.74
C PRO A 38 7.49 -27.09 2.17
N THR A 39 6.69 -26.22 1.55
CA THR A 39 6.61 -24.82 1.98
C THR A 39 6.15 -24.77 3.45
N PRO A 40 6.85 -24.05 4.33
CA PRO A 40 6.43 -23.89 5.71
C PRO A 40 5.03 -23.31 5.82
N THR A 41 4.30 -23.69 6.85
CA THR A 41 2.95 -23.17 7.12
C THR A 41 2.90 -21.65 7.34
N ASN A 42 4.04 -21.06 7.72
CA ASN A 42 4.21 -19.61 7.82
C ASN A 42 5.59 -19.22 7.32
N TYR A 43 5.84 -19.39 6.03
CA TYR A 43 7.17 -19.17 5.47
C TYR A 43 7.62 -17.70 5.52
N VAL A 44 6.69 -16.74 5.60
CA VAL A 44 7.06 -15.33 5.75
C VAL A 44 7.83 -15.14 7.05
N ASP A 45 7.32 -15.64 8.17
CA ASP A 45 8.00 -15.55 9.47
C ASP A 45 9.15 -16.55 9.58
N ASP A 46 8.95 -17.76 9.07
CA ASP A 46 9.92 -18.84 9.22
C ASP A 46 11.12 -18.73 8.27
N VAL A 47 10.97 -18.03 7.16
CA VAL A 47 11.99 -17.90 6.13
C VAL A 47 12.38 -16.47 5.87
N LEU A 48 11.40 -15.61 5.50
CA LEU A 48 11.70 -14.29 4.97
C LEU A 48 12.01 -13.25 6.05
N LEU A 49 11.55 -13.45 7.28
CA LEU A 49 11.77 -12.51 8.39
C LEU A 49 12.79 -13.00 9.41
N ARG A 50 13.30 -14.23 9.30
CA ARG A 50 14.41 -14.73 10.12
C ARG A 50 15.75 -14.55 9.43
N GLU A 51 16.78 -14.37 10.23
CA GLU A 51 18.16 -14.42 9.76
C GLU A 51 18.49 -15.82 9.18
N PRO A 52 19.27 -15.90 8.08
CA PRO A 52 19.91 -14.80 7.36
C PRO A 52 19.05 -14.18 6.22
N GLN A 53 17.80 -14.63 6.01
CA GLN A 53 16.97 -14.22 4.88
C GLN A 53 16.31 -12.86 5.07
N ARG A 54 16.27 -12.37 6.31
CA ARG A 54 15.58 -11.11 6.66
C ARG A 54 16.10 -9.91 5.88
N GLU A 55 17.39 -9.62 5.95
CA GLU A 55 17.96 -8.45 5.28
C GLU A 55 17.86 -8.52 3.75
N PRO A 56 18.17 -9.66 3.09
CA PRO A 56 17.89 -9.82 1.67
C PRO A 56 16.42 -9.57 1.30
N PHE A 57 15.48 -10.02 2.12
CA PHE A 57 14.05 -9.79 1.85
C PHE A 57 13.63 -8.33 2.06
N LEU A 58 14.14 -7.66 3.11
CA LEU A 58 13.90 -6.23 3.31
C LEU A 58 14.51 -5.39 2.17
N ALA A 59 15.71 -5.73 1.74
CA ALA A 59 16.34 -5.09 0.58
C ALA A 59 15.54 -5.27 -0.71
N LEU A 60 14.92 -6.43 -0.90
CA LEU A 60 13.99 -6.66 -2.01
C LEU A 60 12.78 -5.74 -1.94
N ILE A 61 12.18 -5.59 -0.76
CA ILE A 61 11.03 -4.70 -0.57
C ILE A 61 11.42 -3.25 -0.85
N ASP A 62 12.58 -2.81 -0.38
CA ASP A 62 13.11 -1.48 -0.65
C ASP A 62 13.31 -1.23 -2.16
N HIS A 63 13.84 -2.22 -2.87
CA HIS A 63 14.06 -2.13 -4.31
C HIS A 63 12.75 -2.15 -5.10
N ALA A 64 11.84 -3.07 -4.77
CA ALA A 64 10.58 -3.25 -5.47
C ALA A 64 9.52 -2.20 -5.10
N GLY A 65 9.59 -1.67 -3.88
CA GLY A 65 8.57 -0.79 -3.30
C GLY A 65 7.36 -1.55 -2.73
N LEU A 66 6.94 -2.61 -3.39
CA LEU A 66 5.85 -3.50 -2.99
C LEU A 66 6.23 -4.95 -3.30
N VAL A 67 6.07 -5.80 -2.31
CA VAL A 67 6.16 -7.27 -2.49
C VAL A 67 4.87 -7.90 -1.99
N VAL A 68 4.19 -8.61 -2.88
CA VAL A 68 2.96 -9.35 -2.58
C VAL A 68 3.30 -10.82 -2.43
N CYS A 69 3.08 -11.38 -1.25
CA CYS A 69 3.26 -12.79 -0.99
C CYS A 69 1.90 -13.47 -0.92
N LYS A 70 1.63 -14.36 -1.87
CA LYS A 70 0.43 -15.21 -1.87
C LYS A 70 0.69 -16.49 -1.09
N GLN A 71 -0.35 -17.08 -0.53
CA GLN A 71 -0.27 -18.35 0.22
C GLN A 71 0.70 -18.31 1.42
N VAL A 72 0.73 -17.20 2.13
CA VAL A 72 1.44 -17.11 3.41
C VAL A 72 0.66 -17.82 4.50
N GLY A 73 1.36 -18.55 5.36
CA GLY A 73 0.78 -19.37 6.42
C GLY A 73 -0.07 -18.65 7.46
N ALA A 74 -0.10 -19.16 8.70
CA ALA A 74 -0.95 -18.65 9.78
C ALA A 74 -0.65 -17.17 10.14
N ASP A 75 -1.61 -16.54 10.79
CA ASP A 75 -1.43 -15.16 11.29
C ASP A 75 -0.43 -15.15 12.44
N HIS A 76 0.47 -14.15 12.44
CA HIS A 76 1.47 -13.99 13.49
C HIS A 76 0.87 -13.25 14.69
N PRO A 77 1.25 -13.58 15.93
CA PRO A 77 0.69 -12.94 17.13
C PRO A 77 0.95 -11.43 17.23
N THR A 78 1.97 -10.91 16.55
CA THR A 78 2.27 -9.47 16.50
C THR A 78 1.39 -8.70 15.53
N HIS A 79 0.62 -9.38 14.67
CA HIS A 79 -0.34 -8.73 13.80
C HIS A 79 -1.43 -8.02 14.62
N ARG A 80 -1.67 -6.76 14.30
CA ARG A 80 -2.73 -5.94 14.89
C ARG A 80 -3.85 -5.70 13.89
N GLU A 81 -5.07 -5.80 14.36
CA GLU A 81 -6.25 -5.52 13.54
C GLU A 81 -6.29 -4.05 13.11
N VAL A 82 -6.45 -3.81 11.81
CA VAL A 82 -6.66 -2.47 11.25
C VAL A 82 -8.14 -2.12 11.36
N ARG A 83 -8.50 -1.44 12.42
CA ARG A 83 -9.87 -0.95 12.62
C ARG A 83 -10.07 0.38 11.88
N GLY A 84 -10.88 0.36 10.84
CA GLY A 84 -11.33 1.58 10.20
C GLY A 84 -12.71 1.98 10.72
N ARG A 85 -12.82 3.09 11.44
CA ARG A 85 -14.12 3.69 11.74
C ARG A 85 -14.39 4.76 10.68
N SER A 86 -15.34 4.52 9.79
CA SER A 86 -15.91 5.62 9.01
C SER A 86 -16.92 6.35 9.89
N SER A 87 -16.75 7.64 10.09
CA SER A 87 -17.82 8.49 10.61
C SER A 87 -18.84 8.76 9.50
N ARG A 88 -20.12 8.84 9.86
CA ARG A 88 -21.17 9.21 8.88
C ARG A 88 -20.78 10.50 8.15
N GLY A 89 -20.69 10.45 6.83
CA GLY A 89 -20.46 11.61 5.97
C GLY A 89 -18.99 12.01 5.77
N ARG A 90 -17.99 11.35 6.38
CA ARG A 90 -16.56 11.64 6.18
C ARG A 90 -15.73 10.36 6.00
N LEU A 91 -14.63 10.48 5.25
CA LEU A 91 -13.66 9.39 5.12
C LEU A 91 -12.98 9.08 6.47
N SER A 92 -12.70 7.80 6.71
CA SER A 92 -11.79 7.39 7.78
C SER A 92 -10.34 7.77 7.43
N GLN A 93 -9.47 7.88 8.44
CA GLN A 93 -8.06 8.20 8.22
C GLN A 93 -7.39 7.23 7.24
N GLY A 94 -7.70 5.94 7.31
CA GLY A 94 -7.15 4.92 6.41
C GLY A 94 -7.61 5.02 4.95
N GLU A 95 -8.62 5.85 4.62
CA GLU A 95 -9.07 6.08 3.25
C GLU A 95 -8.28 7.19 2.53
N TYR A 96 -7.45 7.95 3.25
CA TYR A 96 -6.48 8.89 2.68
C TYR A 96 -5.16 8.16 2.40
N TYR A 97 -4.41 8.62 1.38
CA TYR A 97 -3.04 8.16 1.20
C TYR A 97 -2.17 8.61 2.39
N HIS A 98 -1.41 7.69 2.93
CA HIS A 98 -0.56 7.94 4.09
C HIS A 98 0.63 6.95 4.13
N HIS A 99 1.61 7.32 4.95
CA HIS A 99 2.62 6.42 5.47
C HIS A 99 2.22 6.01 6.89
N ASP A 100 2.56 4.80 7.29
CA ASP A 100 2.40 4.41 8.69
C ASP A 100 3.44 5.10 9.58
N GLY A 101 3.09 5.28 10.84
CA GLY A 101 3.96 5.92 11.83
C GLY A 101 4.20 7.42 11.63
N CYS A 102 3.45 8.10 10.73
CA CYS A 102 3.63 9.53 10.47
C CYS A 102 3.31 10.42 11.70
N SER A 103 2.47 9.95 12.61
CA SER A 103 2.10 10.65 13.86
C SER A 103 2.84 10.15 15.10
N GLY A 104 3.69 9.13 14.97
CA GLY A 104 4.40 8.50 16.07
C GLY A 104 5.91 8.74 16.04
N PRO A 105 6.60 8.39 17.14
CA PRO A 105 8.06 8.46 17.18
C PRO A 105 8.71 7.40 16.28
N VAL A 106 8.01 6.31 16.03
CA VAL A 106 8.47 5.20 15.19
C VAL A 106 7.95 5.39 13.76
N LYS A 107 8.87 5.34 12.82
CA LYS A 107 8.60 5.43 11.39
C LYS A 107 9.07 4.13 10.73
N PRO A 108 8.21 3.12 10.62
CA PRO A 108 8.62 1.82 10.12
C PRO A 108 9.18 1.92 8.70
N ARG A 109 10.28 1.21 8.45
CA ARG A 109 10.87 1.08 7.11
C ARG A 109 9.93 0.34 6.18
N VAL A 110 9.35 -0.76 6.68
CA VAL A 110 8.45 -1.63 5.93
C VAL A 110 7.18 -1.84 6.75
N VAL A 111 6.06 -1.91 6.05
CA VAL A 111 4.76 -2.27 6.63
C VAL A 111 4.26 -3.52 5.94
N GLU A 112 3.88 -4.52 6.71
CA GLU A 112 3.09 -5.64 6.22
C GLU A 112 1.60 -5.37 6.46
N ILE A 113 0.80 -5.51 5.40
CA ILE A 113 -0.66 -5.60 5.51
C ILE A 113 -1.04 -7.00 5.08
N ARG A 114 -1.82 -7.69 5.90
CA ARG A 114 -2.19 -9.08 5.70
C ARG A 114 -3.71 -9.23 5.63
N CYS A 115 -4.16 -10.07 4.71
CA CYS A 115 -5.51 -10.58 4.69
C CYS A 115 -5.57 -11.88 5.50
N PRO A 116 -6.27 -11.93 6.64
CA PRO A 116 -6.37 -13.14 7.45
C PRO A 116 -7.16 -14.24 6.73
N HIS A 117 -6.91 -15.50 7.12
CA HIS A 117 -7.56 -16.65 6.51
C HIS A 117 -9.09 -16.73 6.74
N GLN A 118 -9.62 -16.00 7.71
CA GLN A 118 -11.00 -16.22 8.18
C GLN A 118 -12.07 -15.27 7.64
N ALA A 119 -11.73 -14.13 7.07
CA ALA A 119 -12.75 -13.19 6.58
C ALA A 119 -12.18 -12.17 5.59
N THR A 120 -12.37 -12.40 4.32
CA THR A 120 -12.01 -11.39 3.31
C THR A 120 -13.23 -10.60 2.89
N PRO A 121 -13.29 -9.33 3.15
CA PRO A 121 -14.27 -8.49 2.50
C PRO A 121 -13.85 -8.29 1.04
N ARG A 122 -14.53 -8.98 0.14
CA ARG A 122 -14.29 -8.91 -1.32
C ARG A 122 -14.42 -7.51 -1.90
N HIS A 123 -14.96 -6.56 -1.14
CA HIS A 123 -15.19 -5.18 -1.57
C HIS A 123 -14.11 -4.20 -1.09
N ILE A 124 -13.17 -4.63 -0.26
CA ILE A 124 -12.06 -3.78 0.21
C ILE A 124 -10.79 -4.15 -0.54
N ALA A 125 -10.09 -3.14 -1.00
CA ALA A 125 -8.74 -3.23 -1.52
C ALA A 125 -7.82 -2.30 -0.73
N THR A 126 -6.52 -2.48 -0.89
CA THR A 126 -5.53 -1.49 -0.49
C THR A 126 -4.93 -0.93 -1.75
N ALA A 127 -5.15 0.36 -2.01
CA ALA A 127 -4.45 1.06 -3.08
C ALA A 127 -3.04 1.40 -2.59
N ILE A 128 -2.02 1.03 -3.37
CA ILE A 128 -0.61 1.24 -3.06
C ILE A 128 0.04 1.89 -4.26
N ALA A 129 0.73 3.01 -4.06
CA ALA A 129 1.38 3.75 -5.14
C ALA A 129 2.66 4.45 -4.66
N PRO A 130 3.59 4.79 -5.57
CA PRO A 130 4.77 5.59 -5.25
C PRO A 130 4.37 6.97 -4.69
N PHE A 131 5.05 7.41 -3.64
CA PHE A 131 4.71 8.65 -2.95
C PHE A 131 4.69 9.88 -3.86
N PRO A 132 5.74 10.19 -4.65
CA PRO A 132 5.70 11.36 -5.52
C PRO A 132 4.60 11.28 -6.58
N ALA A 133 4.37 10.09 -7.16
CA ALA A 133 3.30 9.88 -8.13
C ALA A 133 1.91 10.09 -7.52
N THR A 134 1.73 9.69 -6.26
CA THR A 134 0.49 9.93 -5.52
C THR A 134 0.23 11.42 -5.33
N VAL A 135 1.24 12.18 -4.86
CA VAL A 135 1.10 13.63 -4.64
C VAL A 135 0.82 14.35 -5.96
N HIS A 136 1.54 13.99 -7.02
CA HIS A 136 1.30 14.53 -8.37
C HIS A 136 -0.13 14.25 -8.85
N ALA A 137 -0.59 13.01 -8.71
CA ALA A 137 -1.95 12.62 -9.08
C ALA A 137 -3.00 13.36 -8.25
N MET A 138 -2.77 13.52 -6.94
CA MET A 138 -3.67 14.29 -6.07
C MET A 138 -3.80 15.75 -6.49
N LEU A 139 -2.71 16.41 -6.86
CA LEU A 139 -2.73 17.78 -7.38
C LEU A 139 -3.49 17.84 -8.69
N HIS A 140 -3.18 16.95 -9.62
CA HIS A 140 -3.77 16.96 -10.97
C HIS A 140 -5.28 16.71 -10.95
N GLU A 141 -5.77 15.82 -10.08
CA GLU A 141 -7.19 15.50 -9.95
C GLU A 141 -7.95 16.46 -9.02
N LEU A 142 -7.26 17.42 -8.38
CA LEU A 142 -7.91 18.38 -7.48
C LEU A 142 -8.83 19.30 -8.28
N PRO A 143 -10.14 19.36 -7.95
CA PRO A 143 -11.05 20.30 -8.59
C PRO A 143 -10.55 21.74 -8.45
N LEU A 144 -10.57 22.51 -9.53
CA LEU A 144 -10.06 23.89 -9.55
C LEU A 144 -10.70 24.78 -8.46
N ALA A 145 -11.97 24.54 -8.16
CA ALA A 145 -12.69 25.26 -7.09
C ALA A 145 -12.11 25.01 -5.69
N LEU A 146 -11.32 23.96 -5.51
CA LEU A 146 -10.67 23.61 -4.22
C LEU A 146 -9.21 24.02 -4.16
N VAL A 147 -8.66 24.62 -5.22
CA VAL A 147 -7.27 25.04 -5.26
C VAL A 147 -7.11 26.31 -4.42
N THR A 148 -6.51 26.15 -3.24
CA THR A 148 -6.15 27.29 -2.37
C THR A 148 -4.93 28.03 -2.90
N ALA A 149 -4.70 29.26 -2.41
CA ALA A 149 -3.51 30.05 -2.79
C ALA A 149 -2.20 29.28 -2.51
N GLU A 150 -2.16 28.49 -1.43
CA GLU A 150 -1.00 27.67 -1.05
C GLU A 150 -0.77 26.49 -2.01
N LEU A 151 -1.85 25.92 -2.57
CA LEU A 151 -1.80 24.82 -3.51
C LEU A 151 -1.62 25.25 -4.96
N ALA A 152 -1.96 26.50 -5.30
CA ALA A 152 -1.98 26.98 -6.68
C ALA A 152 -0.65 26.80 -7.43
N PRO A 153 0.53 27.09 -6.86
CA PRO A 153 1.80 26.85 -7.55
C PRO A 153 2.05 25.39 -7.88
N TRP A 154 1.73 24.48 -6.93
CA TRP A 154 1.90 23.05 -7.09
C TRP A 154 0.90 22.43 -8.07
N HIS A 155 -0.34 22.92 -8.04
CA HIS A 155 -1.37 22.53 -8.99
C HIS A 155 -0.99 22.92 -10.42
N ALA A 156 -0.53 24.15 -10.63
CA ALA A 156 -0.04 24.61 -11.93
C ALA A 156 1.17 23.78 -12.41
N LEU A 157 2.12 23.47 -11.51
CA LEU A 157 3.26 22.61 -11.80
C LEU A 157 2.80 21.22 -12.27
N ALA A 158 1.87 20.59 -11.55
CA ALA A 158 1.35 19.26 -11.88
C ALA A 158 0.62 19.26 -13.23
N LEU A 159 -0.19 20.28 -13.53
CA LEU A 159 -0.88 20.41 -14.81
C LEU A 159 0.09 20.62 -15.98
N ALA A 160 1.23 21.27 -15.75
CA ALA A 160 2.30 21.44 -16.72
C ALA A 160 3.17 20.16 -16.89
N GLY A 161 2.86 19.07 -16.18
CA GLY A 161 3.64 17.82 -16.22
C GLY A 161 4.94 17.87 -15.41
N GLY A 162 5.11 18.89 -14.55
CA GLY A 162 6.25 18.98 -13.64
C GLY A 162 6.06 18.10 -12.40
N GLU A 163 7.16 17.70 -11.78
CA GLU A 163 7.16 16.85 -10.59
C GLU A 163 7.33 17.70 -9.32
N VAL A 164 6.57 17.38 -8.27
CA VAL A 164 6.78 17.96 -6.95
C VAL A 164 8.08 17.38 -6.38
N PRO A 165 9.03 18.23 -5.94
CA PRO A 165 10.25 17.75 -5.28
C PRO A 165 9.90 16.83 -4.10
N LEU A 166 10.63 15.74 -3.92
CA LEU A 166 10.37 14.77 -2.84
C LEU A 166 10.36 15.45 -1.46
N ALA A 167 11.22 16.44 -1.25
CA ALA A 167 11.30 17.20 0.00
C ALA A 167 10.00 17.97 0.33
N ASP A 168 9.22 18.35 -0.70
CA ASP A 168 7.99 19.13 -0.55
C ASP A 168 6.73 18.23 -0.52
N CYS A 169 6.86 16.98 -0.89
CA CYS A 169 5.72 16.07 -1.01
C CYS A 169 4.92 15.92 0.29
N ASP A 170 5.57 15.82 1.45
CA ASP A 170 4.88 15.70 2.75
C ASP A 170 4.06 16.97 3.06
N LEU A 171 4.61 18.15 2.78
CA LEU A 171 3.91 19.45 2.97
C LEU A 171 2.70 19.53 2.05
N VAL A 172 2.91 19.29 0.75
CA VAL A 172 1.86 19.40 -0.27
C VAL A 172 0.74 18.41 0.00
N GLN A 173 1.07 17.15 0.35
CA GLN A 173 0.07 16.15 0.72
C GLN A 173 -0.72 16.55 1.96
N GLY A 174 -0.05 17.13 2.96
CA GLY A 174 -0.72 17.64 4.16
C GLY A 174 -1.75 18.74 3.83
N LEU A 175 -1.42 19.66 2.91
CA LEU A 175 -2.34 20.67 2.40
C LEU A 175 -3.53 20.04 1.67
N LEU A 176 -3.26 19.13 0.74
CA LEU A 176 -4.29 18.41 -0.03
C LEU A 176 -5.24 17.65 0.88
N ASN A 177 -4.73 16.86 1.81
CA ASN A 177 -5.57 16.08 2.73
C ASN A 177 -6.46 16.98 3.61
N ARG A 178 -5.95 18.16 4.04
CA ARG A 178 -6.76 19.14 4.79
C ARG A 178 -7.89 19.71 3.93
N THR A 179 -7.58 20.09 2.70
CA THR A 179 -8.56 20.63 1.75
C THR A 179 -9.65 19.61 1.44
N ILE A 180 -9.26 18.38 1.09
CA ILE A 180 -10.21 17.31 0.79
C ILE A 180 -11.09 17.00 2.00
N ARG A 181 -10.51 16.93 3.20
CA ARG A 181 -11.25 16.66 4.43
C ARG A 181 -12.26 17.76 4.77
N ARG A 182 -11.94 19.01 4.47
CA ARG A 182 -12.80 20.17 4.75
C ARG A 182 -13.94 20.29 3.75
N ASP A 183 -13.63 20.11 2.45
CA ASP A 183 -14.48 20.61 1.36
C ASP A 183 -15.19 19.50 0.58
N LEU A 184 -14.79 18.23 0.73
CA LEU A 184 -15.48 17.11 0.08
C LEU A 184 -16.25 16.26 1.10
N ASP A 185 -17.45 15.85 0.71
CA ASP A 185 -18.16 14.77 1.38
C ASP A 185 -17.50 13.41 1.10
N ALA A 186 -17.96 12.36 1.80
CA ALA A 186 -17.33 11.05 1.68
C ALA A 186 -17.43 10.43 0.27
N GLU A 187 -18.52 10.69 -0.46
CA GLU A 187 -18.75 10.14 -1.78
C GLU A 187 -17.84 10.84 -2.81
N SER A 188 -17.86 12.16 -2.81
CA SER A 188 -17.01 13.00 -3.65
C SER A 188 -15.51 12.71 -3.40
N ALA A 189 -15.12 12.57 -2.13
CA ALA A 189 -13.75 12.24 -1.78
C ALA A 189 -13.34 10.82 -2.25
N ARG A 190 -14.25 9.84 -2.21
CA ARG A 190 -13.99 8.50 -2.77
C ARG A 190 -13.86 8.54 -4.28
N ALA A 191 -14.70 9.31 -4.97
CA ALA A 191 -14.60 9.51 -6.41
C ALA A 191 -13.26 10.15 -6.79
N TYR A 192 -12.87 11.21 -6.07
CA TYR A 192 -11.57 11.87 -6.22
C TYR A 192 -10.41 10.87 -6.04
N PHE A 193 -10.39 10.11 -4.94
CA PHE A 193 -9.30 9.14 -4.73
C PHE A 193 -9.31 7.98 -5.73
N ARG A 194 -10.43 7.62 -6.34
CA ARG A 194 -10.44 6.66 -7.45
C ARG A 194 -9.72 7.22 -8.69
N ALA A 195 -9.93 8.49 -9.01
CA ALA A 195 -9.19 9.15 -10.10
C ALA A 195 -7.68 9.23 -9.78
N VAL A 196 -7.33 9.58 -8.54
CA VAL A 196 -5.94 9.58 -8.06
C VAL A 196 -5.30 8.19 -8.20
N ASP A 197 -5.98 7.11 -7.79
CA ASP A 197 -5.47 5.75 -7.91
C ASP A 197 -5.16 5.39 -9.38
N LEU A 198 -6.05 5.73 -10.29
CA LEU A 198 -5.87 5.45 -11.73
C LEU A 198 -4.68 6.23 -12.29
N ARG A 199 -4.60 7.52 -11.98
CA ARG A 199 -3.50 8.39 -12.46
C ARG A 199 -2.16 8.01 -11.88
N ALA A 200 -2.09 7.68 -10.60
CA ALA A 200 -0.86 7.24 -9.94
C ALA A 200 -0.44 5.82 -10.32
N GLY A 201 -1.27 5.10 -11.11
CA GLY A 201 -1.04 3.70 -11.44
C GLY A 201 -1.03 2.80 -10.20
N ALA A 202 -1.90 3.08 -9.22
CA ALA A 202 -1.90 2.36 -7.96
C ALA A 202 -2.22 0.88 -8.13
N TYR A 203 -1.53 0.05 -7.35
CA TYR A 203 -1.88 -1.35 -7.16
C TYR A 203 -3.19 -1.44 -6.38
N ARG A 204 -4.21 -2.11 -6.93
CA ARG A 204 -5.56 -2.20 -6.35
C ARG A 204 -6.17 -3.60 -6.47
N GLU A 205 -5.35 -4.61 -6.60
CA GLU A 205 -5.85 -5.98 -6.72
C GLU A 205 -6.69 -6.38 -5.49
N PRO A 206 -7.74 -7.19 -5.69
CA PRO A 206 -8.48 -7.79 -4.58
C PRO A 206 -7.55 -8.59 -3.68
N TRP A 207 -7.90 -8.66 -2.40
CA TRP A 207 -7.19 -9.49 -1.46
C TRP A 207 -7.49 -10.98 -1.68
N SER A 208 -6.46 -11.80 -1.55
CA SER A 208 -6.59 -13.25 -1.43
C SER A 208 -6.41 -13.68 0.03
N PHE A 209 -7.01 -14.79 0.42
CA PHE A 209 -6.84 -15.35 1.76
C PHE A 209 -5.37 -15.64 2.07
N GLY A 210 -4.91 -15.24 3.24
CA GLY A 210 -3.53 -15.42 3.66
C GLY A 210 -2.49 -14.63 2.86
N GLU A 211 -2.91 -13.70 2.01
CA GLU A 211 -2.00 -12.82 1.28
C GLU A 211 -1.41 -11.75 2.20
N SER A 212 -0.10 -11.54 2.10
CA SER A 212 0.60 -10.43 2.73
C SER A 212 1.18 -9.49 1.68
N ARG A 213 1.04 -8.19 1.91
CA ARG A 213 1.61 -7.11 1.10
C ARG A 213 2.62 -6.35 1.94
N PHE A 214 3.89 -6.45 1.55
CA PHE A 214 5.00 -5.74 2.17
C PHE A 214 5.25 -4.46 1.39
N ILE A 215 5.19 -3.33 2.08
CA ILE A 215 5.21 -2.00 1.49
C ILE A 215 6.44 -1.26 2.01
N ALA A 216 7.29 -0.75 1.11
CA ALA A 216 8.38 0.15 1.44
C ALA A 216 7.79 1.48 1.94
N ASN A 217 7.59 1.58 3.24
CA ASN A 217 6.85 2.68 3.87
C ASN A 217 7.69 3.96 3.96
N ARG A 218 8.97 3.82 4.30
CA ARG A 218 9.91 4.95 4.37
C ARG A 218 11.28 4.53 3.86
N ASN A 219 11.48 4.72 2.58
CA ASN A 219 12.73 4.40 1.91
C ASN A 219 13.19 5.61 1.11
N PRO A 220 14.47 6.04 1.22
CA PRO A 220 14.97 7.18 0.47
C PRO A 220 14.97 6.99 -1.05
N VAL A 221 14.96 5.73 -1.52
CA VAL A 221 15.00 5.40 -2.95
C VAL A 221 13.60 5.21 -3.51
N ARG A 222 12.71 4.53 -2.77
CA ARG A 222 11.38 4.17 -3.26
C ARG A 222 10.37 4.10 -2.13
N THR A 223 9.85 5.25 -1.74
CA THR A 223 8.79 5.33 -0.74
C THR A 223 7.42 5.11 -1.38
N MET A 224 6.65 4.19 -0.80
CA MET A 224 5.29 3.90 -1.22
C MET A 224 4.30 4.41 -0.19
N GLN A 225 3.14 4.81 -0.66
CA GLN A 225 1.99 5.12 0.18
C GLN A 225 0.87 4.14 -0.06
N HIS A 226 -0.01 4.03 0.90
CA HIS A 226 -1.18 3.19 0.79
C HIS A 226 -2.42 3.86 1.38
N ARG A 227 -3.58 3.39 0.93
CA ARG A 227 -4.88 3.76 1.46
C ARG A 227 -5.86 2.61 1.36
N ARG A 228 -6.88 2.60 2.21
CA ARG A 228 -8.03 1.72 2.04
C ARG A 228 -8.85 2.21 0.84
N ALA A 229 -9.09 1.32 -0.10
CA ALA A 229 -9.95 1.55 -1.25
C ALA A 229 -11.15 0.61 -1.21
N TYR A 230 -12.24 1.01 -1.85
CA TYR A 230 -13.40 0.15 -2.03
C TYR A 230 -13.50 -0.20 -3.51
N LEU A 231 -13.63 -1.49 -3.79
CA LEU A 231 -13.91 -1.98 -5.13
C LEU A 231 -15.40 -1.73 -5.43
N GLU A 232 -15.71 -1.32 -6.64
CA GLU A 232 -17.10 -1.19 -7.06
C GLU A 232 -17.76 -2.55 -7.09
N ILE A 233 -18.77 -2.72 -6.25
CA ILE A 233 -19.64 -3.90 -6.33
C ILE A 233 -20.65 -3.61 -7.45
N ARG A 234 -20.72 -4.50 -8.44
CA ARG A 234 -21.77 -4.40 -9.47
C ARG A 234 -23.15 -4.39 -8.81
N PRO A 235 -24.14 -3.64 -9.36
CA PRO A 235 -25.36 -3.22 -8.66
C PRO A 235 -26.32 -4.33 -8.15
N ASN A 236 -26.00 -5.59 -8.31
CA ASN A 236 -26.82 -6.70 -7.83
C ASN A 236 -26.46 -7.22 -6.42
N GLY A 237 -25.56 -6.58 -5.72
CA GLY A 237 -25.19 -6.92 -4.34
C GLY A 237 -25.46 -5.74 -3.40
N HIS A 238 -26.51 -5.81 -2.60
CA HIS A 238 -26.79 -4.82 -1.56
C HIS A 238 -25.60 -4.71 -0.59
N PRO A 239 -25.02 -3.53 -0.39
CA PRO A 239 -24.03 -3.31 0.66
C PRO A 239 -24.73 -3.01 1.99
N ASN A 240 -25.66 -3.86 2.40
CA ASN A 240 -26.26 -3.78 3.72
C ASN A 240 -25.51 -4.69 4.67
N GLY A 241 -24.48 -4.14 5.25
CA GLY A 241 -23.75 -4.75 6.35
C GLY A 241 -22.43 -4.02 6.51
N GLN A 242 -22.25 -3.38 7.65
CA GLN A 242 -20.97 -2.93 8.16
C GLN A 242 -20.05 -4.14 8.38
N GLN A 243 -19.66 -4.83 7.30
CA GLN A 243 -18.60 -5.81 7.39
C GLN A 243 -17.30 -5.03 7.38
N ASN A 244 -16.84 -4.69 8.58
CA ASN A 244 -15.48 -4.25 8.82
C ASN A 244 -14.56 -5.36 8.34
N GLY A 245 -13.98 -5.18 7.17
CA GLY A 245 -12.96 -6.10 6.71
C GLY A 245 -11.76 -6.00 7.62
N HIS A 246 -11.47 -7.10 8.27
CA HIS A 246 -10.35 -7.21 9.17
C HIS A 246 -9.09 -7.43 8.34
N LEU A 247 -8.29 -6.39 8.16
CA LEU A 247 -6.91 -6.53 7.71
C LEU A 247 -6.00 -6.49 8.93
N LEU A 248 -4.96 -7.28 8.91
CA LEU A 248 -3.93 -7.29 9.94
C LEU A 248 -2.73 -6.48 9.46
N LYS A 249 -2.01 -5.87 10.39
CA LYS A 249 -0.84 -5.06 10.10
C LYS A 249 0.26 -5.30 11.11
N ARG A 250 1.52 -5.28 10.66
CA ARG A 250 2.71 -5.25 11.51
C ARG A 250 3.87 -4.52 10.82
N TRP A 251 4.94 -4.29 11.57
CA TRP A 251 6.17 -3.64 11.12
C TRP A 251 7.37 -4.57 11.31
N PRO A 252 7.67 -5.46 10.35
CA PRO A 252 8.62 -6.54 10.51
C PRO A 252 10.04 -6.13 10.91
N ALA A 253 10.45 -4.91 10.55
CA ALA A 253 11.80 -4.42 10.82
C ALA A 253 12.03 -3.96 12.28
N GLU A 254 10.98 -3.87 13.10
CA GLU A 254 11.02 -3.33 14.45
C GLU A 254 10.98 -4.40 15.53
N GLU A 255 10.83 -5.66 15.17
CA GLU A 255 10.72 -6.80 16.08
C GLU A 255 12.08 -7.41 16.47
N ALA A 256 13.18 -6.66 16.24
CA ALA A 256 14.54 -7.10 16.55
C ALA A 256 15.01 -6.58 17.91
#